data_0d936883a15bc63b7d0fe529d7997998
#
_entry.id   0d936883a15bc63b7d0fe529d7997998
#
_cell.length_a   1.000
_cell.length_b   1.000
_cell.length_c   1.000
_cell.angle_alpha   90.00
_cell.angle_beta   90.00
_cell.angle_gamma   90.00
#
_symmetry.space_group_name_H-M   'P 1'
#
loop_
_entity.id
_entity.type
_entity.pdbx_description
1 polymer ?
#
loop_
_entity_poly.entity_id
_entity_poly.type
_entity_poly.pdbx_seq_one_letter_code
_entity_poly.pdbx_strand_id
1 'polypeptide(L)'
;IEGALTFPKPPAAILDITGTAEVRELKRMQGKAVAKGVLHVLCGWRAEGDAALRSQTADLPFNQILDADGLSEDCRCLCVLEPVGFAAAEGETTEDGAASTTLTATAMLRLSGWRPYQLQCVADAFSTRFETTLTPQTLATESLLCALDETTVLRGSGPLPDAGAHILACFASFGPVSLTRQEGRAVLTARAVVSAFAENTLGEMECYEKALDYALPLPADLPPDTDAYPECWLSVQDLQCAGAGGALDVSLTVRAEGAVLARQTASLVGAVELGDPLAPADPEVSLRICYAQPGEELFAIARRYHVSPGQMLAANDLPDGTARLDEARRLLVPGV
;
A
#
# COMPACT_ATOMS: atom_id res chain seq x y z
N ILE A 1 14.95 2.83 -20.34
CA ILE A 1 13.87 3.02 -21.33
C ILE A 1 14.40 4.00 -22.34
N GLU A 2 14.38 3.64 -23.61
CA GLU A 2 14.86 4.47 -24.69
C GLU A 2 13.73 4.79 -25.67
N GLY A 3 13.80 5.98 -26.29
CA GLY A 3 12.87 6.41 -27.30
C GLY A 3 13.32 7.67 -28.02
N ALA A 4 12.53 8.15 -28.96
CA ALA A 4 12.83 9.34 -29.70
C ALA A 4 11.99 10.53 -29.22
N LEU A 5 12.63 11.68 -29.09
CA LEU A 5 11.97 12.96 -28.88
C LEU A 5 12.16 13.81 -30.14
N THR A 6 11.06 14.12 -30.82
CA THR A 6 11.09 14.82 -32.09
C THR A 6 10.69 16.30 -31.91
N PHE A 7 11.52 17.20 -32.39
CA PHE A 7 11.32 18.63 -32.33
C PHE A 7 10.99 19.18 -33.72
N PRO A 8 10.05 20.12 -33.86
CA PRO A 8 9.71 20.74 -35.15
C PRO A 8 10.83 21.61 -35.72
N LYS A 9 11.81 21.99 -34.88
CA LYS A 9 13.05 22.70 -35.23
C LYS A 9 14.17 22.18 -34.33
N PRO A 10 15.45 22.29 -34.77
CA PRO A 10 16.58 21.91 -33.93
C PRO A 10 16.55 22.63 -32.58
N PRO A 11 16.69 21.91 -31.46
CA PRO A 11 16.79 22.52 -30.16
C PRO A 11 18.17 23.15 -29.95
N ALA A 12 18.22 24.45 -29.64
CA ALA A 12 19.45 25.10 -29.19
C ALA A 12 19.77 24.75 -27.75
N ALA A 13 18.72 24.52 -26.95
CA ALA A 13 18.87 24.06 -25.56
C ALA A 13 17.64 23.24 -25.13
N ILE A 14 17.90 22.12 -24.49
CA ILE A 14 16.94 21.39 -23.69
C ILE A 14 17.13 21.90 -22.25
N LEU A 15 16.06 22.42 -21.66
CA LEU A 15 16.11 23.12 -20.38
C LEU A 15 15.76 22.17 -19.23
N ASP A 16 14.76 21.33 -19.42
CA ASP A 16 14.31 20.37 -18.44
C ASP A 16 13.59 19.19 -19.12
N ILE A 17 13.71 18.01 -18.53
CA ILE A 17 12.96 16.82 -18.92
C ILE A 17 12.38 16.20 -17.67
N THR A 18 11.08 16.07 -17.64
CA THR A 18 10.34 15.40 -16.58
C THR A 18 9.43 14.32 -17.15
N GLY A 19 8.94 13.43 -16.29
CA GLY A 19 8.04 12.39 -16.76
C GLY A 19 7.25 11.74 -15.65
N THR A 20 6.11 11.17 -16.04
CA THR A 20 5.24 10.36 -15.19
C THR A 20 5.03 9.01 -15.84
N ALA A 21 4.99 7.95 -15.01
CA ALA A 21 4.86 6.60 -15.52
C ALA A 21 3.49 6.00 -15.18
N GLU A 22 2.95 5.25 -16.12
CA GLU A 22 1.75 4.45 -15.96
C GLU A 22 2.05 2.99 -16.23
N VAL A 23 1.86 2.12 -15.22
CA VAL A 23 1.87 0.67 -15.40
C VAL A 23 0.48 0.24 -15.86
N ARG A 24 0.35 -0.20 -17.12
CA ARG A 24 -0.94 -0.57 -17.74
C ARG A 24 -1.30 -2.03 -17.58
N GLU A 25 -0.29 -2.90 -17.56
CA GLU A 25 -0.47 -4.33 -17.44
C GLU A 25 0.58 -4.92 -16.50
N LEU A 26 0.11 -5.70 -15.52
CA LEU A 26 0.96 -6.50 -14.65
C LEU A 26 0.53 -7.96 -14.74
N LYS A 27 1.31 -8.78 -15.46
CA LYS A 27 1.10 -10.22 -15.52
C LYS A 27 1.95 -10.91 -14.47
N ARG A 28 1.31 -11.64 -13.56
CA ARG A 28 1.94 -12.42 -12.49
C ARG A 28 2.11 -13.86 -12.94
N MET A 29 3.24 -14.45 -12.60
CA MET A 29 3.58 -15.84 -12.83
C MET A 29 4.34 -16.37 -11.61
N GLN A 30 4.53 -17.67 -11.52
CA GLN A 30 5.32 -18.25 -10.45
C GLN A 30 6.76 -17.72 -10.47
N GLY A 31 7.15 -17.00 -9.41
CA GLY A 31 8.48 -16.42 -9.22
C GLY A 31 8.83 -15.23 -10.14
N LYS A 32 7.88 -14.72 -10.94
CA LYS A 32 8.13 -13.65 -11.90
C LYS A 32 6.91 -12.77 -12.13
N ALA A 33 7.16 -11.52 -12.51
CA ALA A 33 6.14 -10.63 -13.05
C ALA A 33 6.61 -9.99 -14.36
N VAL A 34 5.66 -9.66 -15.22
CA VAL A 34 5.91 -8.85 -16.43
C VAL A 34 5.11 -7.58 -16.30
N ALA A 35 5.80 -6.45 -16.19
CA ALA A 35 5.19 -5.13 -16.14
C ALA A 35 5.32 -4.45 -17.50
N LYS A 36 4.20 -3.96 -18.04
CA LYS A 36 4.15 -3.15 -19.25
C LYS A 36 3.47 -1.83 -18.97
N GLY A 37 3.93 -0.80 -19.62
CA GLY A 37 3.36 0.53 -19.44
C GLY A 37 3.98 1.55 -20.35
N VAL A 38 3.76 2.81 -20.00
CA VAL A 38 4.25 3.96 -20.75
C VAL A 38 4.82 4.97 -19.77
N LEU A 39 5.97 5.52 -20.10
CA LEU A 39 6.54 6.70 -19.46
C LEU A 39 6.20 7.91 -20.34
N HIS A 40 5.34 8.78 -19.84
CA HIS A 40 4.97 10.05 -20.47
C HIS A 40 6.02 11.09 -20.11
N VAL A 41 6.72 11.58 -21.11
CA VAL A 41 7.79 12.57 -20.95
C VAL A 41 7.35 13.92 -21.44
N LEU A 42 7.67 14.96 -20.67
CA LEU A 42 7.54 16.36 -21.02
C LEU A 42 8.93 17.00 -21.04
N CYS A 43 9.28 17.62 -22.15
CA CYS A 43 10.55 18.31 -22.37
C CYS A 43 10.33 19.79 -22.62
N GLY A 44 10.95 20.64 -21.81
CA GLY A 44 11.05 22.08 -22.01
C GLY A 44 12.29 22.41 -22.85
N TRP A 45 12.15 23.14 -23.95
CA TRP A 45 13.25 23.41 -24.87
C TRP A 45 13.12 24.79 -25.57
N ARG A 46 14.24 25.25 -26.13
CA ARG A 46 14.30 26.46 -27.01
C ARG A 46 14.86 26.11 -28.36
N ALA A 47 14.28 26.70 -29.40
CA ALA A 47 14.82 26.61 -30.76
C ALA A 47 15.99 27.57 -30.96
N GLU A 48 16.84 27.28 -31.93
CA GLU A 48 17.92 28.19 -32.34
C GLU A 48 17.36 29.50 -32.86
N GLY A 49 17.90 30.62 -32.35
CA GLY A 49 17.46 31.99 -32.72
C GLY A 49 16.07 32.40 -32.21
N ASP A 50 15.44 31.59 -31.35
CA ASP A 50 14.14 31.86 -30.76
C ASP A 50 14.25 31.93 -29.23
N ALA A 51 13.78 33.05 -28.67
CA ALA A 51 13.78 33.21 -27.19
C ALA A 51 12.60 32.49 -26.51
N ALA A 52 11.56 32.14 -27.28
CA ALA A 52 10.36 31.50 -26.73
C ALA A 52 10.65 30.09 -26.19
N LEU A 53 10.14 29.81 -25.00
CA LEU A 53 10.13 28.49 -24.45
C LEU A 53 9.05 27.64 -25.10
N ARG A 54 9.36 26.42 -25.41
CA ARG A 54 8.46 25.44 -26.02
C ARG A 54 8.43 24.17 -25.19
N SER A 55 7.33 23.46 -25.26
CA SER A 55 7.20 22.12 -24.68
C SER A 55 7.06 21.07 -25.78
N GLN A 56 7.60 19.89 -25.52
CA GLN A 56 7.46 18.71 -26.38
C GLN A 56 7.20 17.50 -25.52
N THR A 57 6.30 16.64 -25.97
CA THR A 57 5.97 15.39 -25.25
C THR A 57 6.42 14.17 -26.04
N ALA A 58 6.71 13.09 -25.34
CA ALA A 58 6.95 11.79 -25.92
C ALA A 58 6.42 10.68 -24.98
N ASP A 59 5.92 9.63 -25.59
CA ASP A 59 5.48 8.42 -24.89
C ASP A 59 6.51 7.32 -25.10
N LEU A 60 7.15 6.86 -24.03
CA LEU A 60 8.14 5.80 -24.04
C LEU A 60 7.53 4.51 -23.49
N PRO A 61 7.16 3.55 -24.35
CA PRO A 61 6.65 2.26 -23.88
C PRO A 61 7.75 1.44 -23.22
N PHE A 62 7.39 0.72 -22.15
CA PHE A 62 8.29 -0.23 -21.50
C PHE A 62 7.64 -1.60 -21.34
N ASN A 63 8.49 -2.64 -21.32
CA ASN A 63 8.12 -4.00 -21.04
C ASN A 63 9.26 -4.65 -20.27
N GLN A 64 9.05 -4.89 -18.97
CA GLN A 64 10.09 -5.38 -18.07
C GLN A 64 9.67 -6.65 -17.37
N ILE A 65 10.59 -7.61 -17.32
CA ILE A 65 10.46 -8.83 -16.53
C ILE A 65 11.13 -8.58 -15.18
N LEU A 66 10.42 -8.94 -14.12
CA LEU A 66 10.89 -8.87 -12.73
C LEU A 66 10.95 -10.28 -12.17
N ASP A 67 12.10 -10.66 -11.62
CA ASP A 67 12.22 -11.86 -10.79
C ASP A 67 11.76 -11.51 -9.37
N ALA A 68 10.84 -12.30 -8.82
CA ALA A 68 10.25 -12.07 -7.51
C ALA A 68 9.96 -13.40 -6.81
N ASP A 69 10.90 -13.82 -5.96
CA ASP A 69 10.78 -15.05 -5.20
C ASP A 69 9.51 -15.05 -4.34
N GLY A 70 8.75 -16.14 -4.39
CA GLY A 70 7.49 -16.29 -3.65
C GLY A 70 6.27 -15.66 -4.33
N LEU A 71 6.43 -14.97 -5.45
CA LEU A 71 5.31 -14.46 -6.22
C LEU A 71 4.53 -15.63 -6.85
N SER A 72 3.21 -15.52 -6.84
CA SER A 72 2.28 -16.47 -7.45
C SER A 72 1.09 -15.70 -8.08
N GLU A 73 0.28 -16.36 -8.86
CA GLU A 73 -0.83 -15.74 -9.58
C GLU A 73 -1.93 -15.20 -8.64
N ASP A 74 -2.05 -15.77 -7.45
CA ASP A 74 -2.99 -15.38 -6.40
C ASP A 74 -2.52 -14.18 -5.56
N CYS A 75 -1.26 -13.75 -5.69
CA CYS A 75 -0.76 -12.55 -5.01
C CYS A 75 -1.49 -11.29 -5.50
N ARG A 76 -1.83 -10.42 -4.58
CA ARG A 76 -2.14 -9.02 -4.90
C ARG A 76 -0.82 -8.28 -5.05
N CYS A 77 -0.72 -7.40 -6.04
CA CYS A 77 0.51 -6.67 -6.30
C CYS A 77 0.25 -5.20 -6.55
N LEU A 78 1.21 -4.39 -6.13
CA LEU A 78 1.41 -3.00 -6.53
C LEU A 78 2.72 -2.94 -7.32
N CYS A 79 2.66 -2.40 -8.54
CA CYS A 79 3.83 -2.21 -9.38
C CYS A 79 3.93 -0.73 -9.76
N VAL A 80 5.05 -0.11 -9.40
CA VAL A 80 5.28 1.33 -9.58
C VAL A 80 6.58 1.52 -10.34
N LEU A 81 6.55 2.38 -11.36
CA LEU A 81 7.75 2.86 -12.05
C LEU A 81 7.98 4.32 -11.72
N GLU A 82 9.13 4.61 -11.11
CA GLU A 82 9.57 5.96 -10.77
C GLU A 82 10.71 6.39 -11.69
N PRO A 83 10.54 7.45 -12.49
CA PRO A 83 11.65 8.03 -13.23
C PRO A 83 12.70 8.60 -12.28
N VAL A 84 13.97 8.27 -12.51
CA VAL A 84 15.10 8.72 -11.68
C VAL A 84 15.90 9.78 -12.41
N GLY A 85 15.97 9.71 -13.73
CA GLY A 85 16.71 10.68 -14.52
C GLY A 85 16.52 10.49 -16.02
N PHE A 86 16.84 11.54 -16.74
CA PHE A 86 16.72 11.60 -18.20
C PHE A 86 18.04 12.07 -18.79
N ALA A 87 18.40 11.50 -19.95
CA ALA A 87 19.51 11.93 -20.77
C ALA A 87 19.06 12.04 -22.23
N ALA A 88 19.37 13.14 -22.87
CA ALA A 88 19.13 13.34 -24.30
C ALA A 88 20.47 13.34 -25.03
N ALA A 89 20.61 12.49 -26.05
CA ALA A 89 21.77 12.49 -26.92
C ALA A 89 21.62 13.53 -28.03
N GLU A 90 22.74 13.99 -28.62
CA GLU A 90 22.69 14.84 -29.80
C GLU A 90 21.89 14.15 -30.92
N GLY A 91 20.96 14.89 -31.49
CA GLY A 91 20.02 14.37 -32.47
C GLY A 91 20.44 14.61 -33.90
N GLU A 92 19.81 13.88 -34.80
CA GLU A 92 19.95 14.09 -36.25
C GLU A 92 18.89 15.08 -36.70
N THR A 93 19.29 15.99 -37.59
CA THR A 93 18.36 16.92 -38.25
C THR A 93 17.93 16.29 -39.57
N THR A 94 16.62 16.17 -39.78
CA THR A 94 16.06 15.68 -41.04
C THR A 94 16.10 16.74 -42.14
N GLU A 95 15.97 16.30 -43.41
CA GLU A 95 15.95 17.23 -44.57
C GLU A 95 14.82 18.27 -44.48
N ASP A 96 13.72 17.98 -43.78
CA ASP A 96 12.58 18.87 -43.56
C ASP A 96 12.82 19.87 -42.40
N GLY A 97 14.00 19.86 -41.79
CA GLY A 97 14.35 20.78 -40.69
C GLY A 97 13.84 20.37 -39.32
N ALA A 98 13.20 19.20 -39.17
CA ALA A 98 12.88 18.61 -37.88
C ALA A 98 14.13 17.93 -37.29
N ALA A 99 14.25 17.97 -35.99
CA ALA A 99 15.33 17.27 -35.28
C ALA A 99 14.75 16.13 -34.43
N SER A 100 15.46 14.97 -34.44
CA SER A 100 15.11 13.84 -33.59
C SER A 100 16.26 13.56 -32.66
N THR A 101 16.00 13.49 -31.37
CA THR A 101 16.97 13.26 -30.31
C THR A 101 16.64 11.93 -29.62
N THR A 102 17.65 11.10 -29.41
CA THR A 102 17.46 9.88 -28.59
C THR A 102 17.35 10.25 -27.13
N LEU A 103 16.24 9.89 -26.52
CA LEU A 103 15.99 10.09 -25.11
C LEU A 103 16.17 8.78 -24.38
N THR A 104 17.01 8.78 -23.35
CA THR A 104 17.21 7.66 -22.41
C THR A 104 16.67 8.05 -21.06
N ALA A 105 15.67 7.31 -20.59
CA ALA A 105 15.14 7.46 -19.24
C ALA A 105 15.62 6.33 -18.34
N THR A 106 16.22 6.70 -17.20
CA THR A 106 16.51 5.76 -16.12
C THR A 106 15.36 5.79 -15.13
N ALA A 107 14.82 4.64 -14.81
CA ALA A 107 13.70 4.52 -13.90
C ALA A 107 13.87 3.33 -12.96
N MET A 108 13.29 3.44 -11.76
CA MET A 108 13.19 2.37 -10.80
C MET A 108 11.82 1.71 -10.89
N LEU A 109 11.79 0.40 -11.14
CA LEU A 109 10.56 -0.39 -11.13
C LEU A 109 10.50 -1.18 -9.82
N ARG A 110 9.51 -0.88 -8.98
CA ARG A 110 9.27 -1.53 -7.70
C ARG A 110 8.01 -2.38 -7.77
N LEU A 111 8.11 -3.62 -7.32
CA LEU A 111 7.01 -4.56 -7.20
C LEU A 111 6.85 -4.95 -5.73
N SER A 112 5.68 -4.67 -5.16
CA SER A 112 5.25 -5.19 -3.86
C SER A 112 4.14 -6.20 -4.06
N GLY A 113 4.23 -7.34 -3.38
CA GLY A 113 3.22 -8.40 -3.50
C GLY A 113 2.84 -8.99 -2.15
N TRP A 114 1.56 -9.27 -1.95
CA TRP A 114 1.04 -9.88 -0.74
C TRP A 114 -0.08 -10.87 -1.06
N ARG A 115 -0.19 -11.89 -0.24
CA ARG A 115 -1.29 -12.85 -0.28
C ARG A 115 -1.70 -13.24 1.14
N PRO A 116 -3.00 -13.47 1.38
CA PRO A 116 -3.45 -14.01 2.65
C PRO A 116 -3.03 -15.48 2.79
N TYR A 117 -2.65 -15.87 4.00
CA TYR A 117 -2.45 -17.27 4.37
C TYR A 117 -2.99 -17.50 5.78
N GLN A 118 -3.29 -18.75 6.09
CA GLN A 118 -3.73 -19.15 7.43
C GLN A 118 -2.59 -19.89 8.12
N LEU A 119 -2.27 -19.44 9.32
CA LEU A 119 -1.28 -20.06 10.17
C LEU A 119 -1.99 -20.61 11.42
N GLN A 120 -1.82 -21.91 11.69
CA GLN A 120 -2.27 -22.50 12.94
C GLN A 120 -1.14 -22.44 13.95
N CYS A 121 -1.39 -21.80 15.08
CA CYS A 121 -0.43 -21.62 16.16
C CYS A 121 -0.98 -22.20 17.47
N VAL A 122 -0.09 -22.71 18.30
CA VAL A 122 -0.43 -23.14 19.65
C VAL A 122 -0.41 -21.92 20.56
N ALA A 123 -1.57 -21.54 21.06
CA ALA A 123 -1.72 -20.38 21.96
C ALA A 123 -1.54 -20.76 23.43
N ASP A 124 -1.83 -22.02 23.81
CA ASP A 124 -1.70 -22.53 25.18
C ASP A 124 -1.47 -24.04 25.15
N ALA A 125 -0.83 -24.58 26.19
CA ALA A 125 -0.59 -26.00 26.38
C ALA A 125 -0.46 -26.36 27.87
N PHE A 126 -0.82 -27.56 28.23
CA PHE A 126 -0.60 -28.08 29.59
C PHE A 126 -0.45 -29.61 29.58
N SER A 127 0.12 -30.15 30.62
CA SER A 127 0.19 -31.59 30.85
C SER A 127 -0.82 -32.03 31.91
N THR A 128 -1.39 -33.20 31.71
CA THR A 128 -2.22 -33.87 32.75
C THR A 128 -1.42 -34.62 33.80
N ARG A 129 -0.08 -34.71 33.64
CA ARG A 129 0.78 -35.52 34.51
C ARG A 129 1.96 -34.76 35.10
N PHE A 130 2.37 -33.67 34.49
CA PHE A 130 3.55 -32.90 34.89
C PHE A 130 3.18 -31.43 35.02
N GLU A 131 3.87 -30.72 35.89
CA GLU A 131 3.90 -29.27 35.83
C GLU A 131 4.41 -28.82 34.46
N THR A 132 3.91 -27.73 33.98
CA THR A 132 4.21 -27.27 32.62
C THR A 132 4.57 -25.78 32.64
N THR A 133 5.76 -25.48 32.18
CA THR A 133 6.23 -24.10 31.96
C THR A 133 6.20 -23.80 30.48
N LEU A 134 5.53 -22.72 30.12
CA LEU A 134 5.42 -22.24 28.73
C LEU A 134 6.36 -21.06 28.52
N THR A 135 7.17 -21.12 27.47
CA THR A 135 7.96 -19.98 27.00
C THR A 135 7.17 -19.31 25.89
N PRO A 136 6.70 -18.06 26.12
CA PRO A 136 5.96 -17.34 25.08
C PRO A 136 6.89 -16.89 23.95
N GLN A 137 6.37 -16.92 22.73
CA GLN A 137 7.00 -16.34 21.54
C GLN A 137 6.03 -15.34 20.90
N THR A 138 6.54 -14.20 20.51
CA THR A 138 5.75 -13.19 19.80
C THR A 138 5.86 -13.42 18.30
N LEU A 139 4.73 -13.53 17.63
CA LEU A 139 4.61 -13.56 16.18
C LEU A 139 4.07 -12.22 15.71
N ALA A 140 4.87 -11.52 14.89
CA ALA A 140 4.39 -10.34 14.17
C ALA A 140 3.73 -10.78 12.86
N THR A 141 2.53 -10.29 12.63
CA THR A 141 1.73 -10.57 11.42
C THR A 141 1.17 -9.26 10.87
N GLU A 142 0.79 -9.28 9.61
CA GLU A 142 0.09 -8.18 8.96
C GLU A 142 -1.25 -8.69 8.43
N SER A 143 -2.28 -7.90 8.60
CA SER A 143 -3.60 -8.18 8.06
C SER A 143 -3.98 -7.11 7.04
N LEU A 144 -4.64 -7.52 5.95
CA LEU A 144 -5.18 -6.60 4.96
C LEU A 144 -6.47 -5.96 5.50
N LEU A 145 -6.45 -4.65 5.71
CA LEU A 145 -7.65 -3.88 6.08
C LEU A 145 -8.50 -3.60 4.84
N CYS A 146 -7.90 -3.08 3.79
CA CYS A 146 -8.58 -2.89 2.51
C CYS A 146 -7.57 -2.86 1.35
N ALA A 147 -8.03 -3.26 0.16
CA ALA A 147 -7.31 -3.02 -1.09
C ALA A 147 -7.69 -1.65 -1.63
N LEU A 148 -6.77 -1.02 -2.33
CA LEU A 148 -6.94 0.30 -2.95
C LEU A 148 -6.88 0.17 -4.47
N ASP A 149 -7.88 0.72 -5.13
CA ASP A 149 -7.91 0.98 -6.57
C ASP A 149 -9.03 2.01 -6.81
N GLU A 150 -8.78 3.24 -6.37
CA GLU A 150 -9.79 4.29 -6.34
C GLU A 150 -9.31 5.54 -7.08
N THR A 151 -10.21 6.19 -7.78
CA THR A 151 -9.94 7.42 -8.51
C THR A 151 -10.72 8.58 -7.90
N THR A 152 -10.01 9.69 -7.65
CA THR A 152 -10.57 10.90 -7.03
C THR A 152 -10.19 12.12 -7.87
N VAL A 153 -11.12 13.06 -8.02
CA VAL A 153 -10.86 14.33 -8.69
C VAL A 153 -10.71 15.45 -7.67
N LEU A 154 -9.55 16.08 -7.66
CA LEU A 154 -9.26 17.27 -6.87
C LEU A 154 -9.43 18.52 -7.72
N ARG A 155 -10.04 19.55 -7.17
CA ARG A 155 -10.21 20.85 -7.83
C ARG A 155 -9.79 21.97 -6.91
N GLY A 156 -9.19 22.99 -7.49
CA GLY A 156 -8.83 24.18 -6.74
C GLY A 156 -8.51 25.34 -7.66
N SER A 157 -8.53 26.53 -7.08
CA SER A 157 -8.13 27.75 -7.77
C SER A 157 -7.05 28.46 -6.95
N GLY A 158 -6.10 29.09 -7.62
CA GLY A 158 -5.03 29.86 -7.03
C GLY A 158 -4.87 31.22 -7.73
N PRO A 159 -4.07 32.14 -7.22
CA PRO A 159 -3.82 33.39 -7.89
C PRO A 159 -2.97 33.20 -9.16
N LEU A 160 -3.32 33.89 -10.22
CA LEU A 160 -2.54 34.07 -11.44
C LEU A 160 -2.35 35.59 -11.64
N PRO A 161 -1.29 36.19 -11.08
CA PRO A 161 -1.11 37.64 -11.04
C PRO A 161 -1.15 38.30 -12.40
N ASP A 162 -0.61 37.65 -13.42
CA ASP A 162 -0.74 38.10 -14.81
C ASP A 162 -1.90 37.36 -15.48
N ALA A 163 -3.03 38.05 -15.63
CA ALA A 163 -4.23 37.51 -16.27
C ALA A 163 -4.04 37.15 -17.75
N GLY A 164 -2.98 37.66 -18.39
CA GLY A 164 -2.60 37.37 -19.76
C GLY A 164 -1.55 36.26 -19.89
N ALA A 165 -1.10 35.70 -18.80
CA ALA A 165 -0.10 34.62 -18.80
C ALA A 165 -0.62 33.37 -19.55
N HIS A 166 0.24 32.84 -20.41
CA HIS A 166 -0.04 31.63 -21.18
C HIS A 166 0.56 30.41 -20.49
N ILE A 167 -0.26 29.45 -20.03
CA ILE A 167 0.19 28.23 -19.40
C ILE A 167 0.80 27.31 -20.45
N LEU A 168 2.07 26.99 -20.30
CA LEU A 168 2.84 26.16 -21.23
C LEU A 168 2.85 24.68 -20.83
N ALA A 169 2.95 24.42 -19.53
CA ALA A 169 3.03 23.07 -18.99
C ALA A 169 2.57 23.04 -17.54
N CYS A 170 2.02 21.92 -17.11
CA CYS A 170 1.74 21.67 -15.68
C CYS A 170 2.06 20.22 -15.32
N PHE A 171 2.48 20.05 -14.08
CA PHE A 171 2.70 18.74 -13.49
C PHE A 171 2.26 18.74 -12.02
N ALA A 172 2.00 17.57 -11.49
CA ALA A 172 1.65 17.39 -10.10
C ALA A 172 2.62 16.44 -9.40
N SER A 173 2.95 16.77 -8.17
CA SER A 173 3.71 15.92 -7.27
C SER A 173 2.91 15.65 -6.00
N PHE A 174 3.19 14.52 -5.34
CA PHE A 174 2.55 14.15 -4.09
C PHE A 174 3.56 14.13 -2.96
N GLY A 175 3.16 14.69 -1.83
CA GLY A 175 3.85 14.49 -0.57
C GLY A 175 3.60 13.08 -0.01
N PRO A 176 4.18 12.77 1.16
CA PRO A 176 3.99 11.47 1.81
C PRO A 176 2.52 11.14 2.01
N VAL A 177 2.16 9.89 1.69
CA VAL A 177 0.82 9.37 1.98
C VAL A 177 0.76 8.95 3.43
N SER A 178 -0.30 9.35 4.10
CA SER A 178 -0.55 9.06 5.51
C SER A 178 -1.94 8.47 5.70
N LEU A 179 -2.08 7.62 6.71
CA LEU A 179 -3.36 7.11 7.14
C LEU A 179 -3.80 7.85 8.39
N THR A 180 -4.98 8.44 8.36
CA THR A 180 -5.58 9.14 9.50
C THR A 180 -6.90 8.48 9.87
N ARG A 181 -7.37 8.76 11.09
CA ARG A 181 -8.68 8.32 11.54
C ARG A 181 -9.61 9.51 11.66
N GLN A 182 -10.74 9.45 10.97
CA GLN A 182 -11.81 10.43 11.06
C GLN A 182 -13.12 9.70 11.36
N GLU A 183 -13.79 10.06 12.43
CA GLU A 183 -15.06 9.47 12.88
C GLU A 183 -15.03 7.91 12.96
N GLY A 184 -13.89 7.36 13.36
CA GLY A 184 -13.70 5.90 13.47
C GLY A 184 -13.30 5.18 12.19
N ARG A 185 -13.34 5.87 11.04
CA ARG A 185 -12.96 5.31 9.74
C ARG A 185 -11.53 5.68 9.36
N ALA A 186 -10.92 4.84 8.55
CA ALA A 186 -9.64 5.12 7.94
C ALA A 186 -9.81 6.14 6.80
N VAL A 187 -8.95 7.15 6.76
CA VAL A 187 -8.88 8.13 5.67
C VAL A 187 -7.44 8.22 5.20
N LEU A 188 -7.23 7.95 3.91
CA LEU A 188 -5.94 8.13 3.27
C LEU A 188 -5.78 9.61 2.93
N THR A 189 -4.68 10.22 3.37
CA THR A 189 -4.42 11.64 3.17
C THR A 189 -3.05 11.86 2.54
N ALA A 190 -2.96 12.85 1.66
CA ALA A 190 -1.72 13.33 1.09
C ALA A 190 -1.87 14.80 0.68
N ARG A 191 -0.77 15.46 0.40
CA ARG A 191 -0.77 16.79 -0.19
C ARG A 191 -0.28 16.70 -1.63
N ALA A 192 -1.11 17.11 -2.57
CA ALA A 192 -0.72 17.28 -3.95
C ALA A 192 -0.27 18.74 -4.18
N VAL A 193 0.81 18.93 -4.91
CA VAL A 193 1.26 20.25 -5.37
C VAL A 193 1.24 20.24 -6.89
N VAL A 194 0.43 21.10 -7.46
CA VAL A 194 0.38 21.32 -8.91
C VAL A 194 1.22 22.55 -9.21
N SER A 195 2.22 22.37 -10.07
CA SER A 195 3.08 23.44 -10.58
C SER A 195 2.71 23.72 -12.04
N ALA A 196 2.40 24.96 -12.34
CA ALA A 196 2.09 25.45 -13.69
C ALA A 196 3.18 26.42 -14.15
N PHE A 197 3.84 26.10 -15.23
CA PHE A 197 4.77 26.99 -15.91
C PHE A 197 4.01 27.82 -16.93
N ALA A 198 4.17 29.13 -16.83
CA ALA A 198 3.50 30.08 -17.71
C ALA A 198 4.48 31.13 -18.21
N GLU A 199 4.24 31.62 -19.42
CA GLU A 199 4.87 32.79 -19.95
C GLU A 199 3.96 34.00 -19.68
N ASN A 200 4.49 35.00 -18.98
CA ASN A 200 3.76 36.23 -18.68
C ASN A 200 3.68 37.16 -19.93
N THR A 201 2.92 38.24 -19.84
CA THR A 201 2.74 39.20 -20.94
C THR A 201 4.02 39.94 -21.33
N LEU A 202 5.09 39.88 -20.55
CA LEU A 202 6.42 40.41 -20.83
C LEU A 202 7.34 39.39 -21.51
N GLY A 203 6.87 38.14 -21.71
CA GLY A 203 7.68 37.03 -22.25
C GLY A 203 8.59 36.39 -21.25
N GLU A 204 8.36 36.61 -19.93
CA GLU A 204 9.15 36.00 -18.87
C GLU A 204 8.47 34.73 -18.36
N MET A 205 9.28 33.77 -17.97
CA MET A 205 8.82 32.49 -17.40
C MET A 205 8.55 32.60 -15.91
N GLU A 206 7.37 32.19 -15.51
CA GLU A 206 6.97 32.13 -14.13
C GLU A 206 6.43 30.71 -13.78
N CYS A 207 6.60 30.33 -12.53
CA CYS A 207 6.04 29.08 -11.99
C CYS A 207 5.02 29.42 -10.91
N TYR A 208 3.81 28.94 -11.10
CA TYR A 208 2.73 29.08 -10.13
C TYR A 208 2.42 27.74 -9.51
N GLU A 209 2.30 27.72 -8.18
CA GLU A 209 2.01 26.50 -7.46
C GLU A 209 0.65 26.56 -6.77
N LYS A 210 -0.08 25.45 -6.87
CA LYS A 210 -1.33 25.24 -6.14
C LYS A 210 -1.27 23.95 -5.35
N ALA A 211 -1.36 24.05 -4.02
CA ALA A 211 -1.51 22.90 -3.17
C ALA A 211 -2.99 22.48 -3.08
N LEU A 212 -3.22 21.16 -3.15
CA LEU A 212 -4.52 20.52 -3.02
C LEU A 212 -4.41 19.43 -1.95
N ASP A 213 -5.37 19.38 -1.06
CA ASP A 213 -5.42 18.32 -0.05
C ASP A 213 -6.16 17.11 -0.64
N TYR A 214 -5.47 15.97 -0.67
CA TYR A 214 -6.05 14.69 -1.04
C TYR A 214 -6.57 14.01 0.22
N ALA A 215 -7.83 13.57 0.20
CA ALA A 215 -8.46 12.80 1.26
C ALA A 215 -9.40 11.76 0.63
N LEU A 216 -9.11 10.48 0.88
CA LEU A 216 -9.92 9.35 0.42
C LEU A 216 -10.42 8.58 1.64
N PRO A 217 -11.72 8.66 1.97
CA PRO A 217 -12.33 7.79 2.98
C PRO A 217 -12.30 6.33 2.51
N LEU A 218 -11.81 5.45 3.38
CA LEU A 218 -11.68 4.03 3.06
C LEU A 218 -12.86 3.22 3.61
N PRO A 219 -13.24 2.11 2.96
CA PRO A 219 -14.30 1.22 3.44
C PRO A 219 -13.81 0.32 4.57
N ALA A 220 -13.03 0.85 5.49
CA ALA A 220 -12.44 0.12 6.61
C ALA A 220 -12.56 0.93 7.91
N ASP A 221 -12.96 0.25 8.97
CA ASP A 221 -12.89 0.82 10.32
C ASP A 221 -11.44 0.80 10.80
N LEU A 222 -11.05 1.87 11.47
CA LEU A 222 -9.72 1.99 12.07
C LEU A 222 -9.88 2.14 13.59
N PRO A 223 -9.83 1.03 14.36
CA PRO A 223 -9.86 1.08 15.82
C PRO A 223 -8.73 1.94 16.40
N PRO A 224 -8.90 2.52 17.62
CA PRO A 224 -7.96 3.48 18.19
C PRO A 224 -6.52 2.98 18.25
N ASP A 225 -6.30 1.75 18.63
CA ASP A 225 -4.97 1.19 18.91
C ASP A 225 -4.43 0.31 17.77
N THR A 226 -4.98 0.48 16.57
CA THR A 226 -4.53 -0.28 15.39
C THR A 226 -3.30 0.38 14.78
N ASP A 227 -2.18 -0.34 14.75
CA ASP A 227 -0.97 0.06 14.00
C ASP A 227 -1.18 -0.26 12.51
N ALA A 228 -1.82 0.65 11.81
CA ALA A 228 -2.10 0.51 10.39
C ALA A 228 -1.28 1.49 9.55
N TYR A 229 -0.91 1.05 8.35
CA TYR A 229 -0.13 1.86 7.41
C TYR A 229 -0.55 1.60 5.96
N PRO A 230 -0.39 2.62 5.08
CA PRO A 230 -0.67 2.46 3.67
C PRO A 230 0.57 1.91 2.94
N GLU A 231 0.38 0.86 2.15
CA GLU A 231 1.32 0.40 1.12
C GLU A 231 0.68 0.72 -0.22
N CYS A 232 0.77 1.97 -0.64
CA CYS A 232 0.04 2.48 -1.80
C CYS A 232 0.82 3.51 -2.59
N TRP A 233 0.35 3.76 -3.81
CA TRP A 233 0.89 4.75 -4.72
C TRP A 233 -0.22 5.65 -5.24
N LEU A 234 0.07 6.97 -5.33
CA LEU A 234 -0.78 7.94 -5.97
C LEU A 234 -0.22 8.28 -7.35
N SER A 235 -1.02 8.13 -8.38
CA SER A 235 -0.66 8.46 -9.75
C SER A 235 -1.59 9.52 -10.33
N VAL A 236 -1.02 10.37 -11.19
CA VAL A 236 -1.78 11.36 -11.97
C VAL A 236 -2.39 10.64 -13.18
N GLN A 237 -3.71 10.66 -13.29
CA GLN A 237 -4.43 10.13 -14.45
C GLN A 237 -4.76 11.23 -15.46
N ASP A 238 -5.11 12.41 -14.96
CA ASP A 238 -5.38 13.59 -15.79
C ASP A 238 -5.05 14.85 -14.99
N LEU A 239 -4.50 15.85 -15.66
CA LEU A 239 -4.19 17.16 -15.07
C LEU A 239 -4.53 18.25 -16.05
N GLN A 240 -5.42 19.12 -15.65
CA GLN A 240 -5.83 20.29 -16.43
C GLN A 240 -5.59 21.55 -15.62
N CYS A 241 -4.91 22.51 -16.23
CA CYS A 241 -4.70 23.83 -15.69
C CYS A 241 -5.20 24.87 -16.69
N ALA A 242 -5.98 25.84 -16.22
CA ALA A 242 -6.48 26.92 -17.03
C ALA A 242 -6.28 28.26 -16.33
N GLY A 243 -5.78 29.24 -17.06
CA GLY A 243 -5.68 30.61 -16.60
C GLY A 243 -6.90 31.40 -17.06
N ALA A 244 -7.68 31.97 -16.15
CA ALA A 244 -8.79 32.84 -16.48
C ALA A 244 -8.98 33.94 -15.44
N GLY A 245 -9.07 35.21 -15.90
CA GLY A 245 -9.45 36.32 -15.02
C GLY A 245 -8.54 36.55 -13.81
N GLY A 246 -7.25 36.23 -13.89
CA GLY A 246 -6.32 36.37 -12.77
C GLY A 246 -6.34 35.17 -11.79
N ALA A 247 -6.97 34.07 -12.18
CA ALA A 247 -6.98 32.82 -11.43
C ALA A 247 -6.38 31.68 -12.25
N LEU A 248 -5.65 30.80 -11.58
CA LEU A 248 -5.19 29.50 -12.06
C LEU A 248 -6.17 28.45 -11.56
N ASP A 249 -7.02 27.93 -12.43
CA ASP A 249 -7.92 26.83 -12.11
C ASP A 249 -7.25 25.50 -12.41
N VAL A 250 -7.34 24.58 -11.44
CA VAL A 250 -6.70 23.27 -11.48
C VAL A 250 -7.74 22.17 -11.29
N SER A 251 -7.70 21.17 -12.17
CA SER A 251 -8.42 19.90 -12.02
C SER A 251 -7.43 18.74 -12.14
N LEU A 252 -7.26 17.97 -11.06
CA LEU A 252 -6.31 16.87 -10.98
C LEU A 252 -7.06 15.57 -10.66
N THR A 253 -6.98 14.60 -11.56
CA THR A 253 -7.51 13.26 -11.35
C THR A 253 -6.39 12.37 -10.82
N VAL A 254 -6.60 11.83 -9.63
CA VAL A 254 -5.62 11.00 -8.88
C VAL A 254 -6.16 9.59 -8.75
N ARG A 255 -5.36 8.59 -9.08
CA ARG A 255 -5.63 7.18 -8.78
C ARG A 255 -4.75 6.73 -7.61
N ALA A 256 -5.37 6.10 -6.61
CA ALA A 256 -4.70 5.43 -5.49
C ALA A 256 -4.74 3.93 -5.71
N GLU A 257 -3.59 3.29 -5.77
CA GLU A 257 -3.46 1.83 -5.93
C GLU A 257 -2.64 1.25 -4.80
N GLY A 258 -2.99 0.02 -4.35
CA GLY A 258 -2.23 -0.70 -3.33
C GLY A 258 -3.09 -1.33 -2.26
N ALA A 259 -2.69 -1.18 -1.01
CA ALA A 259 -3.38 -1.74 0.15
C ALA A 259 -3.18 -0.88 1.41
N VAL A 260 -4.08 -1.04 2.36
CA VAL A 260 -3.86 -0.63 3.75
C VAL A 260 -3.72 -1.89 4.59
N LEU A 261 -2.63 -1.97 5.31
CA LEU A 261 -2.24 -3.10 6.14
C LEU A 261 -2.27 -2.69 7.62
N ALA A 262 -2.59 -3.64 8.50
CA ALA A 262 -2.47 -3.46 9.93
C ALA A 262 -1.49 -4.47 10.51
N ARG A 263 -0.54 -3.98 11.30
CA ARG A 263 0.38 -4.83 12.06
C ARG A 263 -0.32 -5.35 13.29
N GLN A 264 -0.13 -6.62 13.55
CA GLN A 264 -0.66 -7.31 14.71
C GLN A 264 0.42 -8.17 15.33
N THR A 265 0.33 -8.35 16.65
CA THR A 265 1.20 -9.27 17.37
C THR A 265 0.34 -10.30 18.06
N ALA A 266 0.70 -11.57 17.90
CA ALA A 266 0.11 -12.67 18.61
C ALA A 266 1.15 -13.30 19.54
N SER A 267 0.76 -13.62 20.77
CA SER A 267 1.56 -14.43 21.67
C SER A 267 1.20 -15.89 21.45
N LEU A 268 2.20 -16.72 21.23
CA LEU A 268 2.05 -18.15 21.03
C LEU A 268 3.06 -18.91 21.89
N VAL A 269 2.86 -20.22 22.01
CA VAL A 269 3.78 -21.10 22.73
C VAL A 269 4.99 -21.39 21.87
N GLY A 270 6.16 -20.85 22.25
CA GLY A 270 7.44 -21.10 21.57
C GLY A 270 8.13 -22.38 22.05
N ALA A 271 8.03 -22.71 23.35
CA ALA A 271 8.54 -23.93 23.93
C ALA A 271 7.69 -24.39 25.13
N VAL A 272 7.71 -25.67 25.37
CA VAL A 272 7.03 -26.33 26.50
C VAL A 272 8.06 -27.13 27.30
N GLU A 273 8.23 -26.82 28.57
CA GLU A 273 9.09 -27.54 29.47
C GLU A 273 8.23 -28.29 30.48
N LEU A 274 8.55 -29.58 30.69
CA LEU A 274 7.92 -30.41 31.71
C LEU A 274 8.72 -30.29 33.00
N GLY A 275 8.04 -29.94 34.08
CA GLY A 275 8.57 -29.88 35.42
C GLY A 275 8.35 -31.20 36.20
N ASP A 276 8.15 -31.05 37.49
CA ASP A 276 7.92 -32.20 38.38
C ASP A 276 6.60 -32.91 38.08
N PRO A 277 6.49 -34.21 38.35
CA PRO A 277 5.22 -34.92 38.29
C PRO A 277 4.18 -34.28 39.23
N LEU A 278 2.96 -34.11 38.71
CA LEU A 278 1.84 -33.66 39.55
C LEU A 278 1.57 -34.64 40.68
N ALA A 279 1.16 -34.13 41.84
CA ALA A 279 0.75 -34.96 42.93
C ALA A 279 -0.37 -35.93 42.48
N PRO A 280 -0.31 -37.19 42.86
CA PRO A 280 -1.36 -38.16 42.52
C PRO A 280 -2.71 -37.67 43.06
N ALA A 281 -3.78 -37.95 42.31
CA ALA A 281 -5.13 -37.63 42.78
C ALA A 281 -5.42 -38.30 44.12
N ASP A 282 -6.11 -37.59 45.01
CA ASP A 282 -6.53 -38.12 46.29
C ASP A 282 -7.49 -39.32 46.06
N PRO A 283 -7.13 -40.54 46.46
CA PRO A 283 -7.95 -41.71 46.22
C PRO A 283 -9.29 -41.69 46.97
N GLU A 284 -9.46 -40.82 47.97
CA GLU A 284 -10.71 -40.66 48.70
C GLU A 284 -11.69 -39.72 47.96
N VAL A 285 -11.22 -38.97 46.97
CA VAL A 285 -12.05 -38.04 46.15
C VAL A 285 -12.55 -38.74 44.90
N SER A 286 -13.77 -39.27 44.96
CA SER A 286 -14.40 -39.99 43.84
C SER A 286 -15.00 -39.04 42.78
N LEU A 287 -15.28 -37.78 43.14
CA LEU A 287 -15.96 -36.84 42.27
C LEU A 287 -15.56 -35.39 42.60
N ARG A 288 -15.22 -34.62 41.59
CA ARG A 288 -15.04 -33.16 41.67
C ARG A 288 -16.09 -32.46 40.83
N ILE A 289 -16.59 -31.33 41.32
CA ILE A 289 -17.58 -30.53 40.62
C ILE A 289 -17.00 -29.11 40.44
N CYS A 290 -17.05 -28.63 39.23
CA CYS A 290 -16.73 -27.25 38.86
C CYS A 290 -18.00 -26.49 38.46
N TYR A 291 -18.13 -25.26 38.92
CA TYR A 291 -19.18 -24.33 38.47
C TYR A 291 -18.57 -23.38 37.44
N ALA A 292 -18.85 -23.64 36.21
CA ALA A 292 -18.39 -22.82 35.08
C ALA A 292 -19.32 -21.65 34.82
N GLN A 293 -18.75 -20.54 34.40
CA GLN A 293 -19.46 -19.33 34.05
C GLN A 293 -19.77 -19.27 32.54
N PRO A 294 -20.78 -18.47 32.10
CA PRO A 294 -21.01 -18.23 30.69
C PRO A 294 -19.76 -17.63 30.04
N GLY A 295 -19.39 -18.12 28.86
CA GLY A 295 -18.22 -17.69 28.11
C GLY A 295 -16.87 -18.28 28.57
N GLU A 296 -16.83 -19.08 29.65
CA GLU A 296 -15.63 -19.73 30.13
C GLU A 296 -15.18 -20.81 29.14
N GLU A 297 -13.87 -20.83 28.83
CA GLU A 297 -13.31 -21.81 27.91
C GLU A 297 -13.12 -23.17 28.57
N LEU A 298 -13.62 -24.23 27.93
CA LEU A 298 -13.51 -25.59 28.43
C LEU A 298 -12.02 -25.99 28.59
N PHE A 299 -11.15 -25.53 27.70
CA PHE A 299 -9.72 -25.77 27.80
C PHE A 299 -9.11 -25.15 29.07
N ALA A 300 -9.51 -23.94 29.45
CA ALA A 300 -9.04 -23.29 30.67
C ALA A 300 -9.51 -24.00 31.92
N ILE A 301 -10.73 -24.55 31.92
CA ILE A 301 -11.25 -25.38 32.99
C ILE A 301 -10.45 -26.69 33.07
N ALA A 302 -10.28 -27.37 31.95
CA ALA A 302 -9.53 -28.62 31.84
C ALA A 302 -8.08 -28.46 32.34
N ARG A 303 -7.41 -27.38 31.98
CA ARG A 303 -6.07 -27.00 32.45
C ARG A 303 -6.02 -26.79 33.96
N ARG A 304 -7.01 -26.07 34.52
CA ARG A 304 -7.09 -25.80 35.98
C ARG A 304 -7.12 -27.10 36.82
N TYR A 305 -7.73 -28.14 36.28
CA TYR A 305 -7.89 -29.41 36.96
C TYR A 305 -6.94 -30.50 36.43
N HIS A 306 -6.05 -30.18 35.50
CA HIS A 306 -5.12 -31.09 34.84
C HIS A 306 -5.80 -32.31 34.20
N VAL A 307 -6.97 -32.11 33.62
CA VAL A 307 -7.76 -33.15 32.94
C VAL A 307 -7.79 -32.81 31.45
N SER A 308 -7.75 -33.85 30.60
CA SER A 308 -7.82 -33.56 29.16
C SER A 308 -9.19 -32.97 28.76
N PRO A 309 -9.24 -32.04 27.78
CA PRO A 309 -10.51 -31.50 27.28
C PRO A 309 -11.46 -32.58 26.81
N GLY A 310 -10.99 -33.65 26.15
CA GLY A 310 -11.80 -34.79 25.73
C GLY A 310 -12.45 -35.53 26.87
N GLN A 311 -11.73 -35.72 27.99
CA GLN A 311 -12.31 -36.34 29.19
C GLN A 311 -13.39 -35.44 29.83
N MET A 312 -13.19 -34.11 29.82
CA MET A 312 -14.18 -33.18 30.31
C MET A 312 -15.45 -33.19 29.42
N LEU A 313 -15.31 -33.25 28.09
CA LEU A 313 -16.43 -33.41 27.18
C LEU A 313 -17.22 -34.67 27.45
N ALA A 314 -16.54 -35.81 27.51
CA ALA A 314 -17.17 -37.13 27.74
C ALA A 314 -17.87 -37.23 29.09
N ALA A 315 -17.28 -36.70 30.16
CA ALA A 315 -17.85 -36.80 31.53
C ALA A 315 -19.11 -35.90 31.69
N ASN A 316 -19.34 -34.97 30.79
CA ASN A 316 -20.42 -33.99 30.88
C ASN A 316 -21.43 -34.04 29.70
N ASP A 317 -21.33 -35.05 28.86
CA ASP A 317 -22.14 -35.21 27.64
C ASP A 317 -22.17 -33.94 26.79
N LEU A 318 -21.00 -33.28 26.66
CA LEU A 318 -20.85 -32.09 25.82
C LEU A 318 -20.54 -32.52 24.39
N PRO A 319 -21.04 -31.80 23.38
CA PRO A 319 -20.72 -32.05 21.98
C PRO A 319 -19.23 -31.93 21.70
N ASP A 320 -18.71 -32.78 20.82
CA ASP A 320 -17.35 -32.66 20.32
C ASP A 320 -17.11 -31.26 19.72
N GLY A 321 -15.98 -30.65 20.06
CA GLY A 321 -15.64 -29.31 19.59
C GLY A 321 -16.21 -28.16 20.45
N THR A 322 -16.91 -28.43 21.55
CA THR A 322 -17.33 -27.38 22.49
C THR A 322 -16.07 -26.67 23.06
N ALA A 323 -15.81 -25.46 22.59
CA ALA A 323 -14.68 -24.65 23.02
C ALA A 323 -15.03 -23.76 24.21
N ARG A 324 -16.25 -23.21 24.23
CA ARG A 324 -16.78 -22.31 25.28
C ARG A 324 -18.13 -22.76 25.74
N LEU A 325 -18.47 -22.39 26.96
CA LEU A 325 -19.78 -22.66 27.54
C LEU A 325 -20.70 -21.44 27.33
N ASP A 326 -21.85 -21.66 26.75
CA ASP A 326 -22.82 -20.59 26.47
C ASP A 326 -23.56 -20.12 27.73
N GLU A 327 -23.67 -21.00 28.75
CA GLU A 327 -24.41 -20.74 29.99
C GLU A 327 -23.65 -21.23 31.23
N ALA A 328 -24.01 -20.70 32.37
CA ALA A 328 -23.51 -21.19 33.66
C ALA A 328 -23.89 -22.67 33.86
N ARG A 329 -22.90 -23.52 34.05
CA ARG A 329 -23.12 -24.96 34.12
C ARG A 329 -22.28 -25.62 35.22
N ARG A 330 -22.87 -26.62 35.86
CA ARG A 330 -22.15 -27.50 36.73
C ARG A 330 -21.49 -28.61 35.92
N LEU A 331 -20.18 -28.73 35.99
CA LEU A 331 -19.40 -29.72 35.30
C LEU A 331 -18.83 -30.77 36.28
N LEU A 332 -18.90 -32.00 35.86
CA LEU A 332 -18.15 -33.08 36.50
C LEU A 332 -16.71 -33.05 36.04
N VAL A 333 -15.76 -33.04 36.98
CA VAL A 333 -14.35 -33.11 36.69
C VAL A 333 -13.92 -34.57 36.94
N PRO A 334 -13.59 -35.32 35.87
CA PRO A 334 -13.18 -36.72 36.06
C PRO A 334 -11.90 -36.79 36.90
N GLY A 335 -11.83 -37.81 37.75
CA GLY A 335 -10.61 -38.14 38.51
C GLY A 335 -9.51 -38.59 37.55
N VAL A 336 -8.29 -38.14 37.81
CA VAL A 336 -7.09 -38.55 37.04
C VAL A 336 -6.56 -39.85 37.63
#